data_71bc8070d72d3ef3208862e603be37ce
#
_entry.id   71bc8070d72d3ef3208862e603be37ce
#
_cell.length_a   1.000
_cell.length_b   1.000
_cell.length_c   1.000
_cell.angle_alpha   90.00
_cell.angle_beta   90.00
_cell.angle_gamma   90.00
#
_symmetry.space_group_name_H-M   'P 1'
#
loop_
_entity.id
_entity.type
_entity.pdbx_description
1 polymer ?
#
loop_
_entity_poly.entity_id
_entity_poly.type
_entity_poly.pdbx_seq_one_letter_code
_entity_poly.pdbx_strand_id
1 'polypeptide(L)'
;MIKKIIKYFVDNSLPIGAICHGQQTLISAKVLEGKDATCYIAIKDDLINAKANYKDEKVVVCGNIITSRCPDDLPYFAKEIIKKLK
;
A
#
# COMPACT_ATOMS: atom_id res chain seq x y z
N MET A 1 -0.06 -8.54 16.51
CA MET A 1 1.31 -8.86 16.04
C MET A 1 1.61 -8.30 14.65
N ILE A 2 0.72 -8.52 13.68
CA ILE A 2 0.97 -8.03 12.30
C ILE A 2 1.14 -6.51 12.25
N LYS A 3 0.37 -5.76 13.05
CA LYS A 3 0.49 -4.30 13.10
C LYS A 3 1.85 -3.83 13.55
N LYS A 4 2.45 -4.53 14.51
CA LYS A 4 3.79 -4.21 15.00
C LYS A 4 4.86 -4.46 13.93
N ILE A 5 4.70 -5.54 13.17
CA ILE A 5 5.61 -5.87 12.07
C ILE A 5 5.53 -4.78 11.00
N ILE A 6 4.33 -4.36 10.64
CA ILE A 6 4.12 -3.32 9.64
C ILE A 6 4.75 -2.00 10.09
N LYS A 7 4.53 -1.60 11.33
CA LYS A 7 5.14 -0.38 11.86
C LYS A 7 6.66 -0.45 11.86
N TYR A 8 7.21 -1.61 12.20
CA TYR A 8 8.65 -1.81 12.15
C TYR A 8 9.19 -1.58 10.73
N PHE A 9 8.51 -2.15 9.71
CA PHE A 9 8.92 -1.97 8.33
C PHE A 9 8.86 -0.51 7.91
N VAL A 10 7.78 0.19 8.28
CA VAL A 10 7.63 1.61 7.94
C VAL A 10 8.69 2.45 8.63
N ASP A 11 8.89 2.23 9.93
CA ASP A 11 9.85 3.03 10.72
C ASP A 11 11.29 2.82 10.26
N ASN A 12 11.59 1.67 9.69
CA ASN A 12 12.93 1.35 9.22
C ASN A 12 13.08 1.48 7.70
N SER A 13 12.10 2.09 7.04
CA SER A 13 12.11 2.32 5.60
C SER A 13 12.29 1.03 4.77
N LEU A 14 11.71 -0.06 5.25
CA LEU A 14 11.73 -1.33 4.54
C LEU A 14 10.54 -1.40 3.56
N PRO A 15 10.72 -2.06 2.40
CA PRO A 15 9.63 -2.12 1.41
C PRO A 15 8.40 -2.89 1.93
N ILE A 16 7.22 -2.33 1.63
CA ILE A 16 5.95 -2.98 1.91
C ILE A 16 5.13 -2.92 0.63
N GLY A 17 4.59 -4.07 0.22
CA GLY A 17 3.68 -4.13 -0.92
C GLY A 17 2.30 -4.61 -0.48
N ALA A 18 1.25 -4.00 -1.00
CA ALA A 18 -0.12 -4.41 -0.75
C ALA A 18 -0.94 -4.30 -2.02
N ILE A 19 -1.75 -5.31 -2.28
CA ILE A 19 -2.58 -5.37 -3.48
C ILE A 19 -3.99 -5.79 -3.10
N CYS A 20 -4.97 -5.27 -3.83
CA CYS A 20 -6.38 -5.63 -3.69
C CYS A 20 -6.91 -5.26 -2.30
N HIS A 21 -7.15 -6.23 -1.42
CA HIS A 21 -7.64 -6.00 -0.06
C HIS A 21 -6.51 -5.92 0.98
N GLY A 22 -5.26 -6.14 0.57
CA GLY A 22 -4.12 -6.09 1.49
C GLY A 22 -3.94 -4.74 2.18
N GLN A 23 -4.41 -3.66 1.55
CA GLN A 23 -4.33 -2.32 2.10
C GLN A 23 -5.11 -2.19 3.41
N GLN A 24 -6.13 -3.03 3.63
CA GLN A 24 -6.88 -2.99 4.90
C GLN A 24 -5.98 -3.25 6.11
N THR A 25 -4.99 -4.12 5.95
CA THR A 25 -4.02 -4.37 7.01
C THR A 25 -3.19 -3.13 7.30
N LEU A 26 -2.80 -2.40 6.25
CA LEU A 26 -2.05 -1.15 6.41
C LEU A 26 -2.91 -0.06 7.05
N ILE A 27 -4.20 0.00 6.69
CA ILE A 27 -5.15 0.93 7.30
C ILE A 27 -5.26 0.64 8.80
N SER A 28 -5.41 -0.64 9.16
CA SER A 28 -5.50 -1.05 10.56
C SER A 28 -4.25 -0.69 11.37
N ALA A 29 -3.08 -0.73 10.72
CA ALA A 29 -1.82 -0.36 11.36
C ALA A 29 -1.60 1.15 11.41
N LYS A 30 -2.51 1.94 10.81
CA LYS A 30 -2.46 3.41 10.79
C LYS A 30 -1.19 3.97 10.16
N VAL A 31 -0.69 3.31 9.13
CA VAL A 31 0.56 3.74 8.46
C VAL A 31 0.31 4.47 7.14
N LEU A 32 -0.95 4.62 6.72
CA LEU A 32 -1.28 5.26 5.44
C LEU A 32 -1.72 6.71 5.55
N GLU A 33 -1.86 7.26 6.75
CA GLU A 33 -2.28 8.64 6.91
C GLU A 33 -1.30 9.59 6.21
N GLY A 34 -1.83 10.42 5.32
CA GLY A 34 -1.04 11.36 4.54
C GLY A 34 -0.22 10.74 3.41
N LYS A 35 -0.36 9.44 3.17
CA LYS A 35 0.39 8.73 2.13
C LYS A 35 -0.45 8.55 0.87
N ASP A 36 0.21 8.62 -0.29
CA ASP A 36 -0.45 8.27 -1.54
C ASP A 36 -0.60 6.75 -1.60
N ALA A 37 -1.78 6.29 -2.00
CA ALA A 37 -2.04 4.86 -2.09
C ALA A 37 -3.20 4.57 -3.03
N THR A 38 -3.25 3.35 -3.53
CA THR A 38 -4.39 2.85 -4.27
C THR A 38 -4.85 1.53 -3.63
N CYS A 39 -6.01 1.05 -4.05
CA CYS A 39 -6.60 -0.18 -3.51
C CYS A 39 -7.68 -0.69 -4.45
N TYR A 40 -8.22 -1.88 -4.16
CA TYR A 40 -9.39 -2.37 -4.85
C TYR A 40 -10.56 -1.42 -4.61
N ILE A 41 -11.37 -1.20 -5.63
CA ILE A 41 -12.44 -0.19 -5.58
C ILE A 41 -13.40 -0.39 -4.40
N ALA A 42 -13.62 -1.65 -4.00
CA ALA A 42 -14.55 -1.95 -2.92
C ALA A 42 -14.11 -1.40 -1.55
N ILE A 43 -12.83 -1.12 -1.36
CA ILE A 43 -12.31 -0.59 -0.09
C ILE A 43 -11.79 0.84 -0.21
N LYS A 44 -12.16 1.52 -1.31
CA LYS A 44 -11.74 2.89 -1.56
C LYS A 44 -12.13 3.83 -0.42
N ASP A 45 -13.37 3.71 0.08
CA ASP A 45 -13.85 4.59 1.14
C ASP A 45 -13.08 4.36 2.45
N ASP A 46 -12.70 3.12 2.72
CA ASP A 46 -11.89 2.80 3.90
C ASP A 46 -10.52 3.49 3.80
N LEU A 47 -9.94 3.50 2.62
CA LEU A 47 -8.65 4.15 2.38
C LEU A 47 -8.76 5.66 2.60
N ILE A 48 -9.80 6.27 2.06
CA ILE A 48 -10.05 7.71 2.21
C ILE A 48 -10.31 8.05 3.68
N ASN A 49 -11.10 7.23 4.37
CA ASN A 49 -11.40 7.45 5.78
C ASN A 49 -10.17 7.31 6.67
N ALA A 50 -9.17 6.56 6.20
CA ALA A 50 -7.89 6.44 6.90
C ALA A 50 -6.96 7.62 6.64
N LYS A 51 -7.44 8.65 5.93
CA LYS A 51 -6.69 9.88 5.62
C LYS A 51 -5.57 9.66 4.61
N ALA A 52 -5.63 8.59 3.83
CA ALA A 52 -4.71 8.38 2.73
C ALA A 52 -5.15 9.20 1.51
N ASN A 53 -4.20 9.51 0.64
CA ASN A 53 -4.48 10.19 -0.62
C ASN A 53 -4.75 9.13 -1.69
N TYR A 54 -6.01 8.87 -1.98
CA TYR A 54 -6.39 7.85 -2.95
C TYR A 54 -6.00 8.26 -4.37
N LYS A 55 -5.33 7.36 -5.08
CA LYS A 55 -4.96 7.52 -6.49
C LYS A 55 -5.48 6.33 -7.28
N ASP A 56 -6.29 6.58 -8.30
CA ASP A 56 -6.81 5.51 -9.16
C ASP A 56 -5.78 5.20 -10.25
N GLU A 57 -4.72 4.49 -9.87
CA GLU A 57 -3.63 4.11 -10.76
C GLU A 57 -3.29 2.64 -10.56
N LYS A 58 -2.66 2.04 -11.55
CA LYS A 58 -2.30 0.61 -11.52
C LYS A 58 -1.38 0.29 -10.36
N VAL A 59 -0.45 1.17 -10.08
CA VAL A 59 0.47 1.04 -8.96
C VAL A 59 0.81 2.42 -8.44
N VAL A 60 0.87 2.56 -7.12
CA VAL A 60 1.26 3.81 -6.47
C VAL A 60 2.43 3.51 -5.54
N VAL A 61 3.50 4.26 -5.71
CA VAL A 61 4.69 4.15 -4.88
C VAL A 61 4.78 5.41 -4.01
N CYS A 62 4.76 5.23 -2.70
CA CYS A 62 4.92 6.33 -1.76
C CYS A 62 6.01 5.94 -0.77
N GLY A 63 7.22 6.46 -0.98
CA GLY A 63 8.37 6.02 -0.21
C GLY A 63 8.61 4.53 -0.41
N ASN A 64 8.53 3.77 0.66
CA ASN A 64 8.73 2.33 0.61
C ASN A 64 7.41 1.53 0.60
N ILE A 65 6.27 2.22 0.54
CA ILE A 65 4.97 1.57 0.49
C ILE A 65 4.50 1.54 -0.96
N ILE A 66 4.23 0.34 -1.48
CA ILE A 66 3.80 0.13 -2.85
C ILE A 66 2.43 -0.53 -2.80
N THR A 67 1.44 0.12 -3.44
CA THR A 67 0.07 -0.39 -3.46
C THR A 67 -0.41 -0.57 -4.90
N SER A 68 -1.30 -1.52 -5.11
CA SER A 68 -1.90 -1.78 -6.41
C SER A 68 -3.37 -2.17 -6.23
N ARG A 69 -4.16 -2.11 -7.31
CA ARG A 69 -5.61 -2.21 -7.22
C ARG A 69 -6.15 -3.64 -7.22
N CYS A 70 -5.64 -4.46 -8.10
CA CYS A 70 -6.23 -5.78 -8.34
C CYS A 70 -5.22 -6.68 -9.08
N PRO A 71 -5.53 -7.99 -9.22
CA PRO A 71 -4.60 -8.92 -9.89
C PRO A 71 -4.21 -8.52 -11.31
N ASP A 72 -5.07 -7.80 -12.04
CA ASP A 72 -4.73 -7.35 -13.39
C ASP A 72 -3.55 -6.38 -13.40
N ASP A 73 -3.28 -5.72 -12.29
CA ASP A 73 -2.18 -4.78 -12.16
C ASP A 73 -0.89 -5.45 -11.67
N LEU A 74 -0.91 -6.77 -11.46
CA LEU A 74 0.20 -7.50 -10.87
C LEU A 74 1.55 -7.30 -11.58
N PRO A 75 1.64 -7.28 -12.91
CA PRO A 75 2.93 -7.03 -13.57
C PRO A 75 3.55 -5.69 -13.18
N TYR A 76 2.74 -4.66 -13.05
CA TYR A 76 3.22 -3.31 -12.66
C TYR A 76 3.65 -3.29 -11.20
N PHE A 77 2.86 -3.95 -10.35
CA PHE A 77 3.14 -4.07 -8.92
C PHE A 77 4.46 -4.81 -8.68
N ALA A 78 4.63 -5.96 -9.33
CA ALA A 78 5.85 -6.76 -9.20
C ALA A 78 7.08 -6.00 -9.65
N LYS A 79 6.96 -5.24 -10.74
CA LYS A 79 8.07 -4.44 -11.27
C LYS A 79 8.55 -3.42 -10.25
N GLU A 80 7.62 -2.73 -9.59
CA GLU A 80 7.98 -1.72 -8.59
C GLU A 80 8.56 -2.35 -7.32
N ILE A 81 8.07 -3.52 -6.92
CA ILE A 81 8.63 -4.26 -5.79
C ILE A 81 10.08 -4.63 -6.08
N ILE A 82 10.35 -5.16 -7.28
CA ILE A 82 11.70 -5.56 -7.67
C ILE A 82 12.66 -4.36 -7.65
N LYS A 83 12.20 -3.20 -8.12
CA LYS A 83 13.01 -1.97 -8.06
C LYS A 83 13.40 -1.62 -6.63
N LYS A 84 12.48 -1.78 -5.68
CA LYS A 84 12.76 -1.47 -4.28
C LYS A 84 13.75 -2.44 -3.64
N LEU A 85 13.79 -3.67 -4.13
CA LEU A 85 14.69 -4.70 -3.59
C LEU A 85 16.12 -4.56 -4.12
N LYS A 86 16.32 -3.77 -5.15
CA LYS A 86 17.65 -3.47 -5.70
C LYS A 86 18.18 -2.20 -5.06
#